data_9f3c830070201ea7bb5efe37634fee54
#
_entry.id   9f3c830070201ea7bb5efe37634fee54
#
_cell.length_a   1.000
_cell.length_b   1.000
_cell.length_c   1.000
_cell.angle_alpha   90.00
_cell.angle_beta   90.00
_cell.angle_gamma   90.00
#
_symmetry.space_group_name_H-M   'P 1'
#
loop_
_entity.id
_entity.type
_entity.pdbx_description
1 polymer ?
#
loop_
_entity_poly.entity_id
_entity_poly.type
_entity_poly.pdbx_seq_one_letter_code
_entity_poly.pdbx_strand_id
1 'polypeptide(L)'
;MSYQAIVIGAGLSGAVMAERMASQLGWKVLVLEQRNHIGGNCFDEYDEHGVLVHRYGPHLFHTDNHEVWGYLSAFTEWLPYEHRVLSRIDGQWVPIPFNLTSIEHCFPADKAGAMIEALRTRFGDGARVPILELRKEQDPLLGELADFIYQKAFVNYTSKQWGVPPEQISPEVTARVPVVVSRDDRYFTDAYQAVPKDGYAAMVSRMLAQPGIELQLGVAMDERVVLDWEEKRILLDGEPFSGPLIYTGMLDVLCLGSEP
;
A
#
# COMPACT_ATOMS: atom_id res chain seq x y z
N MET A 1 -28.05 -19.50 -14.82
CA MET A 1 -28.33 -18.81 -13.52
C MET A 1 -27.84 -17.39 -13.67
N SER A 2 -28.64 -16.35 -13.40
CA SER A 2 -28.22 -14.96 -13.59
C SER A 2 -27.43 -14.46 -12.40
N TYR A 3 -26.26 -13.86 -12.63
CA TYR A 3 -25.52 -13.07 -11.63
C TYR A 3 -26.20 -11.72 -11.41
N GLN A 4 -26.10 -11.17 -10.21
CA GLN A 4 -26.55 -9.83 -9.89
C GLN A 4 -25.43 -8.79 -9.98
N ALA A 5 -24.16 -9.23 -9.88
CA ALA A 5 -22.98 -8.38 -10.06
C ALA A 5 -21.82 -9.13 -10.71
N ILE A 6 -20.94 -8.39 -11.37
CA ILE A 6 -19.66 -8.87 -11.89
C ILE A 6 -18.54 -8.06 -11.24
N VAL A 7 -17.51 -8.74 -10.78
CA VAL A 7 -16.28 -8.12 -10.24
C VAL A 7 -15.10 -8.57 -11.08
N ILE A 8 -14.36 -7.62 -11.60
CA ILE A 8 -13.11 -7.84 -12.34
C ILE A 8 -11.92 -7.62 -11.42
N GLY A 9 -11.19 -8.69 -11.17
CA GLY A 9 -10.05 -8.77 -10.27
C GLY A 9 -10.38 -9.42 -8.92
N ALA A 10 -9.57 -10.40 -8.52
CA ALA A 10 -9.65 -11.11 -7.24
C ALA A 10 -8.55 -10.65 -6.26
N GLY A 11 -8.10 -9.39 -6.37
CA GLY A 11 -7.30 -8.72 -5.36
C GLY A 11 -8.14 -8.34 -4.13
N LEU A 12 -7.55 -7.67 -3.13
CA LEU A 12 -8.26 -7.27 -1.91
C LEU A 12 -9.53 -6.45 -2.21
N SER A 13 -9.46 -5.47 -3.10
CA SER A 13 -10.61 -4.62 -3.43
C SER A 13 -11.77 -5.43 -4.02
N GLY A 14 -11.47 -6.30 -5.00
CA GLY A 14 -12.49 -7.15 -5.61
C GLY A 14 -13.07 -8.18 -4.65
N ALA A 15 -12.22 -8.81 -3.83
CA ALA A 15 -12.66 -9.77 -2.82
C ALA A 15 -13.59 -9.14 -1.77
N VAL A 16 -13.27 -7.93 -1.30
CA VAL A 16 -14.12 -7.18 -0.35
C VAL A 16 -15.46 -6.86 -1.00
N MET A 17 -15.48 -6.34 -2.24
CA MET A 17 -16.72 -6.01 -2.93
C MET A 17 -17.58 -7.26 -3.16
N ALA A 18 -17.00 -8.35 -3.62
CA ALA A 18 -17.72 -9.60 -3.84
C ALA A 18 -18.29 -10.15 -2.53
N GLU A 19 -17.48 -10.18 -1.48
CA GLU A 19 -17.89 -10.67 -0.16
C GLU A 19 -19.04 -9.82 0.41
N ARG A 20 -18.92 -8.48 0.38
CA ARG A 20 -19.98 -7.59 0.87
C ARG A 20 -21.29 -7.73 0.10
N MET A 21 -21.25 -7.82 -1.23
CA MET A 21 -22.45 -8.03 -2.04
C MET A 21 -23.09 -9.40 -1.78
N ALA A 22 -22.30 -10.43 -1.65
CA ALA A 22 -22.82 -11.77 -1.37
C ALA A 22 -23.38 -11.89 0.05
N SER A 23 -22.63 -11.44 1.06
CA SER A 23 -23.00 -11.61 2.47
C SER A 23 -24.12 -10.67 2.91
N GLN A 24 -24.13 -9.41 2.44
CA GLN A 24 -25.10 -8.41 2.91
C GLN A 24 -26.34 -8.29 2.02
N LEU A 25 -26.17 -8.48 0.71
CA LEU A 25 -27.27 -8.35 -0.26
C LEU A 25 -27.84 -9.69 -0.70
N GLY A 26 -27.17 -10.82 -0.37
CA GLY A 26 -27.53 -12.15 -0.82
C GLY A 26 -27.35 -12.32 -2.33
N TRP A 27 -26.49 -11.53 -2.96
CA TRP A 27 -26.33 -11.54 -4.40
C TRP A 27 -25.46 -12.71 -4.88
N LYS A 28 -25.73 -13.15 -6.11
CA LYS A 28 -24.81 -14.01 -6.85
C LYS A 28 -23.81 -13.12 -7.60
N VAL A 29 -22.55 -13.27 -7.29
CA VAL A 29 -21.46 -12.44 -7.80
C VAL A 29 -20.52 -13.31 -8.61
N LEU A 30 -20.28 -12.92 -9.86
CA LEU A 30 -19.22 -13.50 -10.69
C LEU A 30 -17.94 -12.69 -10.48
N VAL A 31 -16.86 -13.36 -10.09
CA VAL A 31 -15.52 -12.75 -9.97
C VAL A 31 -14.64 -13.35 -11.06
N LEU A 32 -14.10 -12.49 -11.93
CA LEU A 32 -13.16 -12.87 -12.98
C LEU A 32 -11.76 -12.36 -12.61
N GLU A 33 -10.77 -13.23 -12.62
CA GLU A 33 -9.38 -12.92 -12.36
C GLU A 33 -8.49 -13.47 -13.48
N GLN A 34 -7.73 -12.60 -14.14
CA GLN A 34 -6.87 -12.97 -15.25
C GLN A 34 -5.64 -13.81 -14.83
N ARG A 35 -5.21 -13.69 -13.59
CA ARG A 35 -4.11 -14.50 -13.03
C ARG A 35 -4.65 -15.85 -12.57
N ASN A 36 -3.75 -16.82 -12.45
CA ASN A 36 -4.08 -18.16 -11.91
C ASN A 36 -4.09 -18.19 -10.37
N HIS A 37 -4.17 -17.05 -9.71
CA HIS A 37 -4.19 -16.91 -8.26
C HIS A 37 -5.02 -15.70 -7.82
N ILE A 38 -5.52 -15.75 -6.59
CA ILE A 38 -6.21 -14.67 -5.90
C ILE A 38 -5.22 -13.76 -5.16
N GLY A 39 -5.72 -12.71 -4.49
CA GLY A 39 -4.91 -11.82 -3.64
C GLY A 39 -4.28 -10.64 -4.39
N GLY A 40 -4.33 -10.63 -5.72
CA GLY A 40 -3.75 -9.55 -6.52
C GLY A 40 -2.27 -9.37 -6.23
N ASN A 41 -1.83 -8.13 -5.96
CA ASN A 41 -0.44 -7.86 -5.62
C ASN A 41 -0.07 -8.25 -4.17
N CYS A 42 -1.03 -8.55 -3.32
CA CYS A 42 -0.79 -9.11 -1.98
C CYS A 42 -0.61 -10.63 -1.99
N PHE A 43 -0.63 -11.27 -3.16
CA PHE A 43 -0.49 -12.72 -3.25
C PHE A 43 0.81 -13.20 -2.61
N ASP A 44 0.66 -14.20 -1.76
CA ASP A 44 1.74 -14.91 -1.10
C ASP A 44 1.53 -16.43 -1.24
N GLU A 45 2.61 -17.16 -1.17
CA GLU A 45 2.64 -18.63 -1.27
C GLU A 45 3.79 -19.19 -0.46
N TYR A 46 3.67 -20.45 -0.07
CA TYR A 46 4.80 -21.15 0.55
C TYR A 46 5.79 -21.62 -0.52
N ASP A 47 7.07 -21.32 -0.29
CA ASP A 47 8.16 -21.82 -1.13
C ASP A 47 8.46 -23.31 -0.84
N GLU A 48 9.45 -23.85 -1.53
CA GLU A 48 9.90 -25.24 -1.37
C GLU A 48 10.48 -25.56 0.02
N HIS A 49 10.81 -24.53 0.80
CA HIS A 49 11.33 -24.66 2.17
C HIS A 49 10.24 -24.44 3.23
N GLY A 50 9.00 -24.20 2.82
CA GLY A 50 7.88 -23.92 3.71
C GLY A 50 7.89 -22.49 4.28
N VAL A 51 8.59 -21.56 3.62
CA VAL A 51 8.57 -20.13 3.98
C VAL A 51 7.47 -19.44 3.18
N LEU A 52 6.62 -18.68 3.86
CA LEU A 52 5.59 -17.87 3.22
C LEU A 52 6.23 -16.64 2.56
N VAL A 53 6.15 -16.55 1.25
CA VAL A 53 6.82 -15.54 0.43
C VAL A 53 5.80 -14.66 -0.28
N HIS A 54 5.95 -13.34 -0.17
CA HIS A 54 5.16 -12.37 -0.93
C HIS A 54 5.71 -12.27 -2.36
N ARG A 55 4.90 -12.62 -3.35
CA ARG A 55 5.33 -12.75 -4.74
C ARG A 55 5.64 -11.43 -5.44
N TYR A 56 4.93 -10.36 -5.07
CA TYR A 56 4.99 -9.04 -5.71
C TYR A 56 5.57 -7.96 -4.79
N GLY A 57 6.40 -8.36 -3.84
CA GLY A 57 6.98 -7.50 -2.83
C GLY A 57 6.21 -7.52 -1.51
N PRO A 58 6.83 -7.07 -0.42
CA PRO A 58 6.25 -7.18 0.91
C PRO A 58 5.03 -6.27 1.06
N HIS A 59 3.95 -6.82 1.57
CA HIS A 59 2.75 -6.11 1.95
C HIS A 59 2.56 -6.26 3.46
N LEU A 60 2.46 -5.13 4.14
CA LEU A 60 2.28 -5.06 5.59
C LEU A 60 0.96 -4.34 5.86
N PHE A 61 0.10 -4.98 6.65
CA PHE A 61 -1.16 -4.37 7.01
C PHE A 61 -0.95 -3.37 8.16
N HIS A 62 -1.39 -2.14 7.97
CA HIS A 62 -1.43 -1.12 9.01
C HIS A 62 -2.63 -0.21 8.83
N THR A 63 -3.26 0.19 9.92
CA THR A 63 -4.40 1.11 9.91
C THR A 63 -4.70 1.65 11.31
N ASP A 64 -5.28 2.85 11.37
CA ASP A 64 -5.93 3.39 12.58
C ASP A 64 -7.44 3.10 12.59
N ASN A 65 -7.99 2.59 11.49
CA ASN A 65 -9.41 2.36 11.36
C ASN A 65 -9.82 1.03 12.00
N HIS A 66 -10.53 1.14 13.14
CA HIS A 66 -11.03 -0.01 13.89
C HIS A 66 -12.05 -0.86 13.11
N GLU A 67 -12.86 -0.26 12.26
CA GLU A 67 -13.86 -0.99 11.46
C GLU A 67 -13.19 -1.86 10.39
N VAL A 68 -12.15 -1.32 9.72
CA VAL A 68 -11.35 -2.07 8.75
C VAL A 68 -10.64 -3.24 9.44
N TRP A 69 -10.03 -2.99 10.60
CA TRP A 69 -9.39 -4.03 11.40
C TRP A 69 -10.39 -5.12 11.80
N GLY A 70 -11.55 -4.72 12.34
CA GLY A 70 -12.60 -5.65 12.76
C GLY A 70 -13.15 -6.48 11.61
N TYR A 71 -13.38 -5.85 10.45
CA TYR A 71 -13.86 -6.54 9.25
C TYR A 71 -12.87 -7.61 8.77
N LEU A 72 -11.61 -7.25 8.60
CA LEU A 72 -10.58 -8.17 8.11
C LEU A 72 -10.29 -9.29 9.11
N SER A 73 -10.41 -9.01 10.41
CA SER A 73 -10.23 -10.01 11.49
C SER A 73 -11.27 -11.15 11.45
N ALA A 74 -12.37 -11.00 10.71
CA ALA A 74 -13.30 -12.09 10.47
C ALA A 74 -12.73 -13.16 9.51
N PHE A 75 -11.67 -12.82 8.76
CA PHE A 75 -11.12 -13.71 7.72
C PHE A 75 -9.68 -14.16 8.02
N THR A 76 -9.05 -13.66 9.08
CA THR A 76 -7.71 -14.08 9.47
C THR A 76 -7.46 -13.88 10.96
N GLU A 77 -6.53 -14.66 11.52
CA GLU A 77 -5.80 -14.29 12.72
C GLU A 77 -4.62 -13.41 12.31
N TRP A 78 -4.19 -12.53 13.23
CA TRP A 78 -3.11 -11.60 12.98
C TRP A 78 -1.85 -11.98 13.75
N LEU A 79 -0.71 -11.88 13.07
CA LEU A 79 0.59 -11.84 13.72
C LEU A 79 1.01 -10.37 13.86
N PRO A 80 1.09 -9.82 15.08
CA PRO A 80 1.56 -8.45 15.29
C PRO A 80 2.95 -8.26 14.67
N TYR A 81 3.11 -7.19 13.88
CA TYR A 81 4.38 -6.90 13.23
C TYR A 81 4.56 -5.40 13.07
N GLU A 82 5.56 -4.86 13.73
CA GLU A 82 5.97 -3.47 13.61
C GLU A 82 7.14 -3.35 12.65
N HIS A 83 6.91 -2.72 11.51
CA HIS A 83 7.95 -2.59 10.50
C HIS A 83 8.96 -1.52 10.88
N ARG A 84 10.24 -1.86 10.78
CA ARG A 84 11.39 -0.96 11.01
C ARG A 84 12.29 -1.01 9.80
N VAL A 85 12.64 0.17 9.29
CA VAL A 85 13.52 0.30 8.12
C VAL A 85 14.80 0.97 8.57
N LEU A 86 15.93 0.41 8.15
CA LEU A 86 17.25 1.00 8.36
C LEU A 86 17.87 1.34 7.02
N SER A 87 18.44 2.53 6.92
CA SER A 87 19.27 2.96 5.80
C SER A 87 20.73 3.00 6.22
N ARG A 88 21.63 2.70 5.30
CA ARG A 88 23.06 2.83 5.56
C ARG A 88 23.54 4.22 5.12
N ILE A 89 23.80 5.11 6.08
CA ILE A 89 24.24 6.47 5.86
C ILE A 89 25.65 6.63 6.46
N ASP A 90 26.64 6.95 5.64
CA ASP A 90 28.04 7.11 6.02
C ASP A 90 28.59 5.97 6.89
N GLY A 91 28.15 4.73 6.58
CA GLY A 91 28.58 3.52 7.29
C GLY A 91 27.76 3.16 8.52
N GLN A 92 26.87 4.02 8.98
CA GLN A 92 25.98 3.79 10.13
C GLN A 92 24.61 3.22 9.67
N TRP A 93 23.98 2.39 10.51
CA TRP A 93 22.59 1.99 10.33
C TRP A 93 21.68 3.02 10.99
N VAL A 94 20.85 3.67 10.20
CA VAL A 94 20.04 4.83 10.58
C VAL A 94 18.57 4.52 10.38
N PRO A 95 17.70 4.69 11.38
CA PRO A 95 16.26 4.49 11.24
C PRO A 95 15.62 5.40 10.18
N ILE A 96 14.62 4.85 9.45
CA ILE A 96 13.79 5.57 8.49
C ILE A 96 12.30 5.29 8.84
N PRO A 97 11.43 6.30 8.88
CA PRO A 97 11.63 7.72 8.59
C PRO A 97 12.70 8.36 9.47
N PHE A 98 13.42 9.34 8.89
CA PHE A 98 14.49 10.03 9.61
C PHE A 98 13.89 10.72 10.85
N ASN A 99 14.44 10.43 12.04
CA ASN A 99 13.88 10.83 13.32
C ASN A 99 14.99 11.31 14.29
N LEU A 100 14.66 11.54 15.55
CA LEU A 100 15.64 12.02 16.55
C LEU A 100 16.76 11.00 16.79
N THR A 101 16.47 9.70 16.78
CA THR A 101 17.50 8.63 16.84
C THR A 101 18.41 8.68 15.63
N SER A 102 17.85 8.98 14.45
CA SER A 102 18.63 9.12 13.21
C SER A 102 19.63 10.30 13.29
N ILE A 103 19.22 11.42 13.88
CA ILE A 103 20.10 12.59 14.10
C ILE A 103 21.25 12.20 15.03
N GLU A 104 20.95 11.52 16.14
CA GLU A 104 21.95 11.05 17.11
C GLU A 104 22.97 10.08 16.50
N HIS A 105 22.57 9.28 15.49
CA HIS A 105 23.48 8.38 14.78
C HIS A 105 24.36 9.09 13.74
N CYS A 106 23.87 10.21 13.16
CA CYS A 106 24.54 10.87 12.05
C CYS A 106 25.43 12.05 12.46
N PHE A 107 25.24 12.63 13.65
CA PHE A 107 25.94 13.84 14.08
C PHE A 107 26.63 13.67 15.45
N PRO A 108 27.70 14.41 15.74
CA PRO A 108 28.29 14.48 17.08
C PRO A 108 27.24 14.89 18.12
N ALA A 109 27.37 14.39 19.35
CA ALA A 109 26.35 14.48 20.39
C ALA A 109 25.90 15.93 20.72
N ASP A 110 26.82 16.89 20.77
CA ASP A 110 26.56 18.30 21.02
C ASP A 110 25.71 18.89 19.88
N LYS A 111 26.08 18.62 18.64
CA LYS A 111 25.38 19.10 17.45
C LYS A 111 24.02 18.42 17.29
N ALA A 112 23.95 17.11 17.50
CA ALA A 112 22.69 16.36 17.49
C ALA A 112 21.70 16.93 18.52
N GLY A 113 22.17 17.20 19.75
CA GLY A 113 21.36 17.82 20.78
C GLY A 113 20.81 19.18 20.38
N ALA A 114 21.65 20.05 19.77
CA ALA A 114 21.23 21.36 19.31
C ALA A 114 20.19 21.28 18.17
N MET A 115 20.38 20.37 17.19
CA MET A 115 19.43 20.15 16.09
C MET A 115 18.09 19.61 16.60
N ILE A 116 18.10 18.68 17.55
CA ILE A 116 16.90 18.13 18.19
C ILE A 116 16.11 19.21 18.89
N GLU A 117 16.79 20.07 19.66
CA GLU A 117 16.15 21.17 20.38
C GLU A 117 15.55 22.20 19.40
N ALA A 118 16.25 22.53 18.32
CA ALA A 118 15.74 23.41 17.27
C ALA A 118 14.48 22.83 16.60
N LEU A 119 14.46 21.51 16.28
CA LEU A 119 13.28 20.84 15.73
C LEU A 119 12.10 20.88 16.70
N ARG A 120 12.32 20.56 17.98
CA ARG A 120 11.27 20.57 18.99
C ARG A 120 10.69 21.97 19.21
N THR A 121 11.55 22.96 19.29
CA THR A 121 11.14 24.37 19.46
C THR A 121 10.30 24.84 18.28
N ARG A 122 10.70 24.46 17.07
CA ARG A 122 10.06 24.94 15.84
C ARG A 122 8.77 24.20 15.49
N PHE A 123 8.75 22.89 15.65
CA PHE A 123 7.66 22.03 15.15
C PHE A 123 6.89 21.28 16.25
N GLY A 124 7.47 21.13 17.44
CA GLY A 124 6.90 20.34 18.53
C GLY A 124 7.20 18.84 18.46
N ASP A 125 7.09 18.17 19.61
CA ASP A 125 7.26 16.71 19.69
C ASP A 125 6.14 15.99 18.89
N GLY A 126 6.49 14.91 18.22
CA GLY A 126 5.59 14.11 17.39
C GLY A 126 5.32 14.68 16.00
N ALA A 127 5.80 15.89 15.69
CA ALA A 127 5.59 16.47 14.37
C ALA A 127 6.22 15.63 13.25
N ARG A 128 5.56 15.61 12.10
CA ARG A 128 6.01 14.96 10.86
C ARG A 128 6.26 16.05 9.82
N VAL A 129 7.52 16.44 9.65
CA VAL A 129 7.92 17.60 8.83
C VAL A 129 8.37 17.10 7.46
N PRO A 130 7.67 17.41 6.36
CA PRO A 130 8.14 17.10 5.02
C PRO A 130 9.53 17.72 4.77
N ILE A 131 10.42 16.95 4.14
CA ILE A 131 11.81 17.42 3.92
C ILE A 131 11.87 18.73 3.15
N LEU A 132 10.98 18.96 2.20
CA LEU A 132 10.92 20.20 1.43
C LEU A 132 10.45 21.40 2.27
N GLU A 133 9.65 21.17 3.33
CA GLU A 133 9.28 22.20 4.30
C GLU A 133 10.47 22.53 5.21
N LEU A 134 11.16 21.49 5.72
CA LEU A 134 12.35 21.69 6.55
C LEU A 134 13.44 22.50 5.83
N ARG A 135 13.60 22.31 4.53
CA ARG A 135 14.57 23.08 3.71
C ARG A 135 14.24 24.57 3.54
N LYS A 136 13.01 25.00 3.88
CA LYS A 136 12.63 26.43 3.83
C LYS A 136 12.97 27.18 5.11
N GLU A 137 13.37 26.47 6.17
CA GLU A 137 13.70 27.08 7.45
C GLU A 137 14.96 27.95 7.36
N GLN A 138 14.93 29.09 8.06
CA GLN A 138 16.03 30.03 8.07
C GLN A 138 17.04 29.76 9.20
N ASP A 139 16.72 28.88 10.13
CA ASP A 139 17.63 28.46 11.18
C ASP A 139 18.80 27.67 10.57
N PRO A 140 20.07 28.07 10.80
CA PRO A 140 21.22 27.42 10.20
C PRO A 140 21.37 25.94 10.57
N LEU A 141 20.96 25.52 11.79
CA LEU A 141 21.02 24.13 12.22
C LEU A 141 19.96 23.29 11.49
N LEU A 142 18.75 23.84 11.33
CA LEU A 142 17.67 23.16 10.57
C LEU A 142 17.98 23.10 9.08
N GLY A 143 18.59 24.15 8.53
CA GLY A 143 19.06 24.18 7.14
C GLY A 143 20.12 23.10 6.88
N GLU A 144 21.14 23.01 7.74
CA GLU A 144 22.17 21.98 7.62
C GLU A 144 21.59 20.55 7.76
N LEU A 145 20.70 20.34 8.73
CA LEU A 145 20.01 19.06 8.90
C LEU A 145 19.20 18.69 7.66
N ALA A 146 18.45 19.64 7.12
CA ALA A 146 17.63 19.45 5.94
C ALA A 146 18.46 19.09 4.71
N ASP A 147 19.57 19.78 4.48
CA ASP A 147 20.48 19.50 3.37
C ASP A 147 21.15 18.12 3.52
N PHE A 148 21.57 17.76 4.74
CA PHE A 148 22.12 16.43 5.01
C PHE A 148 21.12 15.32 4.68
N ILE A 149 19.89 15.41 5.20
CA ILE A 149 18.86 14.41 4.96
C ILE A 149 18.49 14.33 3.47
N TYR A 150 18.36 15.51 2.83
CA TYR A 150 18.06 15.59 1.41
C TYR A 150 19.11 14.86 0.57
N GLN A 151 20.39 15.15 0.79
CA GLN A 151 21.48 14.57 0.03
C GLN A 151 21.71 13.07 0.33
N LYS A 152 21.65 12.68 1.61
CA LYS A 152 22.05 11.33 2.03
C LYS A 152 20.94 10.31 1.99
N ALA A 153 19.72 10.70 2.33
CA ALA A 153 18.60 9.79 2.40
C ALA A 153 17.62 9.96 1.23
N PHE A 154 17.29 11.21 0.87
CA PHE A 154 16.20 11.49 -0.04
C PHE A 154 16.60 11.33 -1.53
N VAL A 155 17.65 12.00 -1.97
CA VAL A 155 18.07 12.01 -3.39
C VAL A 155 18.34 10.60 -3.89
N ASN A 156 19.14 9.83 -3.14
CA ASN A 156 19.54 8.48 -3.56
C ASN A 156 18.37 7.51 -3.65
N TYR A 157 17.47 7.53 -2.65
CA TYR A 157 16.29 6.67 -2.62
C TYR A 157 15.31 7.04 -3.74
N THR A 158 14.99 8.32 -3.85
CA THR A 158 13.97 8.83 -4.77
C THR A 158 14.42 8.71 -6.23
N SER A 159 15.65 9.10 -6.53
CA SER A 159 16.20 8.96 -7.89
C SER A 159 16.30 7.50 -8.34
N LYS A 160 16.66 6.59 -7.42
CA LYS A 160 16.71 5.15 -7.72
C LYS A 160 15.31 4.58 -8.01
N GLN A 161 14.30 5.03 -7.27
CA GLN A 161 12.94 4.48 -7.39
C GLN A 161 12.18 5.03 -8.60
N TRP A 162 12.40 6.29 -8.94
CA TRP A 162 11.65 6.98 -10.00
C TRP A 162 12.45 7.18 -11.29
N GLY A 163 13.74 6.92 -11.28
CA GLY A 163 14.62 7.09 -12.44
C GLY A 163 14.84 8.54 -12.87
N VAL A 164 14.36 9.52 -12.08
CA VAL A 164 14.47 10.95 -12.35
C VAL A 164 14.95 11.70 -11.11
N PRO A 165 15.55 12.90 -11.28
CA PRO A 165 15.94 13.75 -10.16
C PRO A 165 14.74 14.16 -9.30
N PRO A 166 14.90 14.34 -7.97
CA PRO A 166 13.81 14.68 -7.05
C PRO A 166 13.05 15.97 -7.42
N GLU A 167 13.70 16.92 -8.08
CA GLU A 167 13.12 18.18 -8.53
C GLU A 167 12.06 18.01 -9.64
N GLN A 168 12.09 16.86 -10.32
CA GLN A 168 11.12 16.50 -11.37
C GLN A 168 9.98 15.66 -10.84
N ILE A 169 10.01 15.31 -9.55
CA ILE A 169 8.98 14.51 -8.89
C ILE A 169 7.98 15.44 -8.20
N SER A 170 6.70 15.09 -8.26
CA SER A 170 5.67 15.93 -7.66
C SER A 170 5.91 16.12 -6.15
N PRO A 171 5.63 17.32 -5.58
CA PRO A 171 5.78 17.60 -4.16
C PRO A 171 5.03 16.61 -3.24
N GLU A 172 3.93 16.07 -3.72
CA GLU A 172 3.10 15.08 -2.99
C GLU A 172 3.84 13.76 -2.79
N VAL A 173 4.65 13.34 -3.75
CA VAL A 173 5.49 12.13 -3.64
C VAL A 173 6.64 12.40 -2.67
N THR A 174 7.25 13.57 -2.75
CA THR A 174 8.37 13.97 -1.89
C THR A 174 7.93 14.22 -0.44
N ALA A 175 6.69 14.62 -0.22
CA ALA A 175 6.12 14.81 1.12
C ALA A 175 5.95 13.50 1.91
N ARG A 176 6.00 12.34 1.25
CA ARG A 176 5.83 11.03 1.89
C ARG A 176 7.00 10.60 2.77
N VAL A 177 8.14 11.29 2.71
CA VAL A 177 9.30 10.97 3.56
C VAL A 177 9.52 12.14 4.54
N PRO A 178 8.77 12.20 5.65
CA PRO A 178 8.93 13.25 6.65
C PRO A 178 10.14 12.99 7.55
N VAL A 179 10.66 14.07 8.12
CA VAL A 179 11.47 14.02 9.34
C VAL A 179 10.52 13.97 10.53
N VAL A 180 10.70 13.00 11.42
CA VAL A 180 9.78 12.78 12.55
C VAL A 180 10.42 13.27 13.84
N VAL A 181 9.78 14.21 14.54
CA VAL A 181 10.26 14.76 15.82
C VAL A 181 9.89 13.81 16.97
N SER A 182 10.43 12.59 16.92
CA SER A 182 10.17 11.50 17.86
C SER A 182 11.35 10.52 17.87
N ARG A 183 11.44 9.67 18.90
CA ARG A 183 12.36 8.52 18.95
C ARG A 183 11.67 7.19 18.61
N ASP A 184 10.48 7.25 18.03
CA ASP A 184 9.81 6.05 17.54
C ASP A 184 10.42 5.64 16.19
N ASP A 185 11.11 4.50 16.17
CA ASP A 185 11.81 3.98 14.98
C ASP A 185 10.90 3.11 14.09
N ARG A 186 9.62 3.01 14.40
CA ARG A 186 8.66 2.30 13.55
C ARG A 186 8.43 3.06 12.26
N TYR A 187 8.31 2.31 11.17
CA TYR A 187 8.02 2.90 9.85
C TYR A 187 6.58 3.45 9.79
N PHE A 188 5.63 2.70 10.35
CA PHE A 188 4.24 3.08 10.54
C PHE A 188 3.98 3.37 12.02
N THR A 189 3.05 4.27 12.30
CA THR A 189 2.65 4.64 13.66
C THR A 189 1.20 4.28 13.97
N ASP A 190 0.53 3.62 13.03
CA ASP A 190 -0.86 3.19 13.15
C ASP A 190 -1.06 2.26 14.35
N ALA A 191 -2.26 2.28 14.91
CA ALA A 191 -2.62 1.49 16.09
C ALA A 191 -2.63 -0.02 15.81
N TYR A 192 -3.01 -0.41 14.59
CA TYR A 192 -3.04 -1.80 14.14
C TYR A 192 -1.96 -2.01 13.10
N GLN A 193 -0.99 -2.88 13.42
CA GLN A 193 0.10 -3.26 12.51
C GLN A 193 0.32 -4.76 12.63
N ALA A 194 0.16 -5.49 11.52
CA ALA A 194 0.24 -6.95 11.55
C ALA A 194 0.41 -7.53 10.14
N VAL A 195 0.62 -8.82 10.07
CA VAL A 195 0.47 -9.63 8.86
C VAL A 195 -0.54 -10.74 9.11
N PRO A 196 -1.32 -11.16 8.09
CA PRO A 196 -2.20 -12.33 8.24
C PRO A 196 -1.39 -13.57 8.59
N LYS A 197 -1.80 -14.32 9.62
CA LYS A 197 -1.08 -15.48 10.13
C LYS A 197 -0.82 -16.56 9.08
N ASP A 198 -1.82 -16.83 8.25
CA ASP A 198 -1.75 -17.83 7.18
C ASP A 198 -1.47 -17.21 5.80
N GLY A 199 -1.16 -15.92 5.75
CA GLY A 199 -0.94 -15.16 4.54
C GLY A 199 -2.18 -14.46 3.98
N TYR A 200 -1.92 -13.53 3.06
CA TYR A 200 -2.97 -12.74 2.38
C TYR A 200 -3.81 -13.61 1.44
N ALA A 201 -3.19 -14.54 0.72
CA ALA A 201 -3.92 -15.45 -0.16
C ALA A 201 -4.96 -16.27 0.61
N ALA A 202 -4.60 -16.78 1.80
CA ALA A 202 -5.52 -17.50 2.66
C ALA A 202 -6.68 -16.61 3.17
N MET A 203 -6.38 -15.37 3.56
CA MET A 203 -7.39 -14.39 3.98
C MET A 203 -8.38 -14.09 2.85
N VAL A 204 -7.88 -13.80 1.64
CA VAL A 204 -8.69 -13.52 0.46
C VAL A 204 -9.51 -14.76 0.05
N SER A 205 -8.93 -15.96 0.16
CA SER A 205 -9.65 -17.20 -0.09
C SER A 205 -10.88 -17.37 0.81
N ARG A 206 -10.75 -17.03 2.11
CA ARG A 206 -11.86 -17.07 3.07
C ARG A 206 -12.96 -16.06 2.73
N MET A 207 -12.61 -14.87 2.22
CA MET A 207 -13.59 -13.89 1.72
C MET A 207 -14.35 -14.43 0.51
N LEU A 208 -13.62 -14.96 -0.47
CA LEU A 208 -14.21 -15.45 -1.71
C LEU A 208 -14.95 -16.79 -1.56
N ALA A 209 -14.78 -17.48 -0.44
CA ALA A 209 -15.55 -18.68 -0.10
C ALA A 209 -16.99 -18.39 0.35
N GLN A 210 -17.39 -17.12 0.44
CA GLN A 210 -18.76 -16.72 0.80
C GLN A 210 -19.76 -17.32 -0.19
N PRO A 211 -20.85 -17.97 0.30
CA PRO A 211 -21.93 -18.47 -0.57
C PRO A 211 -22.48 -17.37 -1.49
N GLY A 212 -22.66 -17.72 -2.77
CA GLY A 212 -23.10 -16.76 -3.79
C GLY A 212 -21.96 -16.19 -4.64
N ILE A 213 -20.71 -16.39 -4.28
CA ILE A 213 -19.56 -15.98 -5.10
C ILE A 213 -19.16 -17.14 -6.02
N GLU A 214 -19.06 -16.85 -7.31
CA GLU A 214 -18.42 -17.72 -8.29
C GLU A 214 -17.13 -17.09 -8.76
N LEU A 215 -16.00 -17.73 -8.46
CA LEU A 215 -14.65 -17.28 -8.83
C LEU A 215 -14.14 -18.05 -10.04
N GLN A 216 -13.65 -17.33 -11.03
CA GLN A 216 -12.97 -17.91 -12.19
C GLN A 216 -11.57 -17.29 -12.31
N LEU A 217 -10.55 -18.14 -12.21
CA LEU A 217 -9.14 -17.79 -12.37
C LEU A 217 -8.68 -18.06 -13.81
N GLY A 218 -7.65 -17.32 -14.25
CA GLY A 218 -7.10 -17.47 -15.60
C GLY A 218 -8.04 -16.95 -16.69
N VAL A 219 -9.01 -16.10 -16.33
CA VAL A 219 -10.00 -15.55 -17.27
C VAL A 219 -9.85 -14.03 -17.30
N ALA A 220 -9.44 -13.50 -18.44
CA ALA A 220 -9.41 -12.06 -18.66
C ALA A 220 -10.83 -11.51 -18.84
N MET A 221 -11.03 -10.22 -18.51
CA MET A 221 -12.36 -9.60 -18.60
C MET A 221 -12.96 -9.74 -19.99
N ASP A 222 -12.18 -9.44 -21.04
CA ASP A 222 -12.60 -9.40 -22.44
C ASP A 222 -12.96 -10.76 -23.03
N GLU A 223 -12.60 -11.86 -22.37
CA GLU A 223 -13.05 -13.20 -22.77
C GLU A 223 -14.55 -13.43 -22.52
N ARG A 224 -15.14 -12.69 -21.54
CA ARG A 224 -16.53 -12.90 -21.14
C ARG A 224 -17.36 -11.64 -21.08
N VAL A 225 -16.72 -10.48 -20.84
CA VAL A 225 -17.42 -9.19 -20.61
C VAL A 225 -17.03 -8.21 -21.71
N VAL A 226 -18.03 -7.67 -22.40
CA VAL A 226 -17.85 -6.63 -23.39
C VAL A 226 -18.54 -5.36 -22.90
N LEU A 227 -17.80 -4.24 -22.94
CA LEU A 227 -18.34 -2.90 -22.70
C LEU A 227 -18.67 -2.25 -24.02
N ASP A 228 -19.95 -2.17 -24.35
CA ASP A 228 -20.44 -1.48 -25.52
C ASP A 228 -20.66 0.00 -25.14
N TRP A 229 -19.64 0.82 -25.42
CA TRP A 229 -19.65 2.25 -25.07
C TRP A 229 -20.65 3.06 -25.89
N GLU A 230 -20.95 2.63 -27.11
CA GLU A 230 -21.91 3.30 -28.00
C GLU A 230 -23.34 3.10 -27.48
N GLU A 231 -23.70 1.88 -27.21
CA GLU A 231 -25.03 1.51 -26.71
C GLU A 231 -25.15 1.62 -25.17
N LYS A 232 -24.06 1.97 -24.49
CA LYS A 232 -23.97 2.11 -23.01
C LYS A 232 -24.47 0.88 -22.26
N ARG A 233 -24.06 -0.28 -22.70
CA ARG A 233 -24.46 -1.56 -22.10
C ARG A 233 -23.28 -2.47 -21.83
N ILE A 234 -23.49 -3.40 -20.90
CA ILE A 234 -22.56 -4.48 -20.58
C ILE A 234 -23.12 -5.76 -21.16
N LEU A 235 -22.28 -6.55 -21.82
CA LEU A 235 -22.61 -7.90 -22.25
C LEU A 235 -21.79 -8.89 -21.42
N LEU A 236 -22.43 -9.95 -20.95
CA LEU A 236 -21.78 -11.14 -20.36
C LEU A 236 -22.06 -12.33 -21.26
N ASP A 237 -21.00 -12.94 -21.78
CA ASP A 237 -21.08 -14.06 -22.73
C ASP A 237 -21.98 -13.75 -23.96
N GLY A 238 -21.94 -12.50 -24.42
CA GLY A 238 -22.74 -12.01 -25.54
C GLY A 238 -24.18 -11.58 -25.19
N GLU A 239 -24.65 -11.85 -23.98
CA GLU A 239 -26.01 -11.49 -23.54
C GLU A 239 -26.01 -10.20 -22.70
N PRO A 240 -27.05 -9.35 -22.82
CA PRO A 240 -27.15 -8.11 -22.02
C PRO A 240 -27.14 -8.39 -20.52
N PHE A 241 -26.25 -7.69 -19.80
CA PHE A 241 -26.16 -7.74 -18.36
C PHE A 241 -26.56 -6.40 -17.74
N SER A 242 -27.53 -6.42 -16.82
CA SER A 242 -28.12 -5.22 -16.21
C SER A 242 -27.62 -4.91 -14.81
N GLY A 243 -26.78 -5.77 -14.21
CA GLY A 243 -26.21 -5.55 -12.88
C GLY A 243 -24.98 -4.64 -12.92
N PRO A 244 -24.46 -4.26 -11.73
CA PRO A 244 -23.22 -3.50 -11.63
C PRO A 244 -22.00 -4.34 -12.05
N LEU A 245 -21.05 -3.67 -12.71
CA LEU A 245 -19.70 -4.14 -12.98
C LEU A 245 -18.73 -3.36 -12.12
N ILE A 246 -17.99 -4.05 -11.27
CA ILE A 246 -16.93 -3.48 -10.44
C ILE A 246 -15.59 -3.85 -11.06
N TYR A 247 -14.87 -2.85 -11.55
CA TYR A 247 -13.56 -3.03 -12.14
C TYR A 247 -12.46 -2.61 -11.16
N THR A 248 -11.54 -3.51 -10.83
CA THR A 248 -10.43 -3.26 -9.89
C THR A 248 -9.05 -3.34 -10.54
N GLY A 249 -9.00 -3.35 -11.87
CA GLY A 249 -7.76 -3.26 -12.65
C GLY A 249 -7.31 -1.83 -12.91
N MET A 250 -6.37 -1.66 -13.82
CA MET A 250 -5.85 -0.35 -14.23
C MET A 250 -6.85 0.34 -15.16
N LEU A 251 -7.23 1.59 -14.87
CA LEU A 251 -8.23 2.34 -15.63
C LEU A 251 -7.80 2.66 -17.05
N ASP A 252 -6.52 2.88 -17.29
CA ASP A 252 -5.93 3.06 -18.60
C ASP A 252 -6.14 1.84 -19.50
N VAL A 253 -5.94 0.64 -18.95
CA VAL A 253 -6.24 -0.62 -19.67
C VAL A 253 -7.72 -0.72 -20.01
N LEU A 254 -8.60 -0.34 -19.09
CA LEU A 254 -10.05 -0.37 -19.33
C LEU A 254 -10.48 0.63 -20.42
N CYS A 255 -9.91 1.83 -20.41
CA CYS A 255 -10.35 2.95 -21.27
C CYS A 255 -9.64 2.98 -22.64
N LEU A 256 -8.40 2.52 -22.70
CA LEU A 256 -7.56 2.63 -23.90
C LEU A 256 -7.41 1.31 -24.65
N GLY A 257 -7.92 0.22 -24.08
CA GLY A 257 -7.63 -1.14 -24.54
C GLY A 257 -6.23 -1.58 -24.11
N SER A 258 -6.00 -2.88 -24.11
CA SER A 258 -4.69 -3.48 -23.83
C SER A 258 -3.75 -3.26 -25.03
N GLU A 259 -3.17 -2.07 -25.16
CA GLU A 259 -1.87 -1.97 -25.81
C GLU A 259 -0.79 -1.99 -24.75
N PRO A 260 0.26 -2.81 -24.93
CA PRO A 260 1.31 -3.02 -23.96
C PRO A 260 2.19 -1.82 -23.72
#